data_b772fd1d52e953faf6bd6d8fb30c3c79
#
_entry.id   b772fd1d52e953faf6bd6d8fb30c3c79
#
_cell.length_a   1.000
_cell.length_b   1.000
_cell.length_c   1.000
_cell.angle_alpha   90.00
_cell.angle_beta   90.00
_cell.angle_gamma   90.00
#
_symmetry.space_group_name_H-M   'P 1'
#
loop_
_entity.id
_entity.type
_entity.pdbx_description
1 polymer ?
#
loop_
_entity_poly.entity_id
_entity_poly.type
_entity_poly.pdbx_seq_one_letter_code
_entity_poly.pdbx_strand_id
1 'polypeptide(L)'
;MTEISASQVKELRDMTGAPMMDAKRALVEAGGDLEKAAQLLREKGLAAAAKRAGRSVTEGRVIARIENTHGAIVAVGSETEPVSKNDEFLGFAEKVIDAVEKQGPDAIDSLEDERVDLVARIGENIEVVGASRFEAHDGEVLASYVHPPAQKIGVLVRAQGSPDLARLVAMHIAFANPRFVTREEVPEDEIAVERDILEKLPDLEGKPDDVKAKMIEGRLAKGFFADSVLTDQPWIHNPDQTVGQALAEHGAEVRDFVRYALAG
;
A
#
# COMPACT_ATOMS: atom_id res chain seq x y z
N MET A 1 -50.65 -6.86 -4.63
CA MET A 1 -49.19 -6.82 -4.85
C MET A 1 -48.93 -5.79 -5.93
N THR A 2 -48.14 -4.77 -5.64
CA THR A 2 -47.78 -3.74 -6.63
C THR A 2 -46.97 -4.41 -7.73
N GLU A 3 -47.42 -4.31 -8.96
CA GLU A 3 -46.70 -4.89 -10.10
C GLU A 3 -45.51 -3.98 -10.41
N ILE A 4 -44.30 -4.48 -10.20
CA ILE A 4 -43.07 -3.75 -10.46
C ILE A 4 -42.73 -3.82 -11.92
N SER A 5 -42.69 -2.68 -12.60
CA SER A 5 -42.38 -2.59 -14.04
C SER A 5 -40.86 -2.70 -14.28
N ALA A 6 -40.50 -3.21 -15.48
CA ALA A 6 -39.10 -3.28 -15.90
C ALA A 6 -38.44 -1.90 -15.97
N SER A 7 -39.22 -0.83 -16.23
CA SER A 7 -38.73 0.56 -16.24
C SER A 7 -38.33 1.03 -14.86
N GLN A 8 -39.11 0.73 -13.82
CA GLN A 8 -38.76 1.09 -12.44
C GLN A 8 -37.50 0.35 -11.96
N VAL A 9 -37.33 -0.94 -12.35
CA VAL A 9 -36.12 -1.69 -12.04
C VAL A 9 -34.91 -1.08 -12.72
N LYS A 10 -35.05 -0.68 -13.97
CA LYS A 10 -33.98 0.01 -14.71
C LYS A 10 -33.64 1.33 -14.08
N GLU A 11 -34.63 2.15 -13.75
CA GLU A 11 -34.47 3.47 -13.11
C GLU A 11 -33.71 3.34 -11.78
N LEU A 12 -34.16 2.44 -10.89
CA LEU A 12 -33.46 2.20 -9.62
C LEU A 12 -32.04 1.72 -9.81
N ARG A 13 -31.80 0.84 -10.80
CA ARG A 13 -30.45 0.38 -11.14
C ARG A 13 -29.57 1.52 -11.65
N ASP A 14 -30.09 2.38 -12.51
CA ASP A 14 -29.33 3.50 -13.07
C ASP A 14 -29.04 4.56 -11.99
N MET A 15 -29.91 4.70 -10.97
CA MET A 15 -29.67 5.57 -9.79
C MET A 15 -28.65 5.00 -8.81
N THR A 16 -28.62 3.69 -8.58
CA THR A 16 -27.89 3.06 -7.47
C THR A 16 -26.72 2.19 -7.91
N GLY A 17 -26.61 1.87 -9.20
CA GLY A 17 -25.63 0.90 -9.72
C GLY A 17 -25.88 -0.56 -9.27
N ALA A 18 -26.95 -0.83 -8.50
CA ALA A 18 -27.21 -2.14 -7.96
C ALA A 18 -27.48 -3.20 -9.05
N PRO A 19 -27.14 -4.49 -8.82
CA PRO A 19 -27.51 -5.58 -9.71
C PRO A 19 -29.03 -5.62 -9.96
N MET A 20 -29.45 -5.92 -11.20
CA MET A 20 -30.85 -5.86 -11.61
C MET A 20 -31.79 -6.65 -10.69
N MET A 21 -31.38 -7.83 -10.21
CA MET A 21 -32.19 -8.65 -9.33
C MET A 21 -32.30 -8.07 -7.92
N ASP A 22 -31.28 -7.37 -7.45
CA ASP A 22 -31.29 -6.70 -6.15
C ASP A 22 -32.17 -5.47 -6.21
N ALA A 23 -32.08 -4.66 -7.28
CA ALA A 23 -32.97 -3.55 -7.52
C ALA A 23 -34.45 -4.01 -7.58
N LYS A 24 -34.73 -5.12 -8.29
CA LYS A 24 -36.08 -5.68 -8.34
C LYS A 24 -36.58 -6.12 -6.96
N ARG A 25 -35.75 -6.81 -6.17
CA ARG A 25 -36.11 -7.25 -4.81
C ARG A 25 -36.39 -6.06 -3.89
N ALA A 26 -35.53 -5.05 -3.95
CA ALA A 26 -35.71 -3.84 -3.13
C ALA A 26 -37.01 -3.10 -3.50
N LEU A 27 -37.35 -2.99 -4.79
CA LEU A 27 -38.62 -2.38 -5.22
C LEU A 27 -39.82 -3.20 -4.75
N VAL A 28 -39.78 -4.51 -4.81
CA VAL A 28 -40.88 -5.36 -4.28
C VAL A 28 -41.06 -5.13 -2.80
N GLU A 29 -39.96 -5.11 -2.02
CA GLU A 29 -39.96 -4.89 -0.57
C GLU A 29 -40.44 -3.48 -0.20
N ALA A 30 -40.08 -2.47 -1.00
CA ALA A 30 -40.49 -1.08 -0.86
C ALA A 30 -41.92 -0.77 -1.40
N GLY A 31 -42.62 -1.78 -1.96
CA GLY A 31 -43.96 -1.58 -2.53
C GLY A 31 -43.97 -0.73 -3.79
N GLY A 32 -42.87 -0.65 -4.51
CA GLY A 32 -42.70 0.18 -5.72
C GLY A 32 -42.18 1.59 -5.51
N ASP A 33 -41.90 1.98 -4.27
CA ASP A 33 -41.33 3.27 -3.91
C ASP A 33 -39.80 3.28 -4.20
N LEU A 34 -39.37 4.11 -5.12
CA LEU A 34 -37.98 4.21 -5.57
C LEU A 34 -37.03 4.70 -4.48
N GLU A 35 -37.44 5.70 -3.70
CA GLU A 35 -36.60 6.28 -2.65
C GLU A 35 -36.38 5.28 -1.51
N LYS A 36 -37.45 4.61 -1.06
CA LYS A 36 -37.36 3.55 -0.06
C LYS A 36 -36.55 2.36 -0.58
N ALA A 37 -36.69 2.01 -1.84
CA ALA A 37 -35.93 0.92 -2.44
C ALA A 37 -34.42 1.26 -2.50
N ALA A 38 -34.07 2.51 -2.83
CA ALA A 38 -32.69 3.00 -2.80
C ALA A 38 -32.12 2.97 -1.36
N GLN A 39 -32.89 3.40 -0.36
CA GLN A 39 -32.49 3.33 1.03
C GLN A 39 -32.27 1.87 1.49
N LEU A 40 -33.16 0.95 1.14
CA LEU A 40 -33.00 -0.47 1.46
C LEU A 40 -31.74 -1.07 0.81
N LEU A 41 -31.43 -0.68 -0.43
CA LEU A 41 -30.21 -1.10 -1.10
C LEU A 41 -28.96 -0.58 -0.37
N ARG A 42 -28.96 0.68 0.06
CA ARG A 42 -27.87 1.27 0.84
C ARG A 42 -27.67 0.52 2.17
N GLU A 43 -28.74 0.29 2.93
CA GLU A 43 -28.67 -0.44 4.20
C GLU A 43 -28.12 -1.86 4.02
N LYS A 44 -28.60 -2.57 2.98
CA LYS A 44 -28.08 -3.91 2.61
C LYS A 44 -26.64 -3.87 2.16
N GLY A 45 -26.24 -2.80 1.45
CA GLY A 45 -24.84 -2.55 1.05
C GLY A 45 -23.93 -2.38 2.24
N LEU A 46 -24.30 -1.54 3.21
CA LEU A 46 -23.59 -1.34 4.48
C LEU A 46 -23.42 -2.68 5.24
N ALA A 47 -24.50 -3.43 5.40
CA ALA A 47 -24.45 -4.74 6.06
C ALA A 47 -23.57 -5.75 5.31
N ALA A 48 -23.57 -5.72 3.99
CA ALA A 48 -22.73 -6.58 3.16
C ALA A 48 -21.26 -6.20 3.25
N ALA A 49 -20.93 -4.91 3.26
CA ALA A 49 -19.58 -4.41 3.45
C ALA A 49 -19.05 -4.76 4.84
N ALA A 50 -19.83 -4.55 5.90
CA ALA A 50 -19.46 -4.93 7.26
C ALA A 50 -19.20 -6.43 7.41
N LYS A 51 -19.98 -7.28 6.74
CA LYS A 51 -19.79 -8.74 6.74
C LYS A 51 -18.52 -9.18 6.01
N ARG A 52 -18.04 -8.38 5.04
CA ARG A 52 -16.83 -8.66 4.28
C ARG A 52 -15.60 -7.99 4.85
N ALA A 53 -15.75 -6.99 5.69
CA ALA A 53 -14.66 -6.33 6.38
C ALA A 53 -13.78 -7.36 7.10
N GLY A 54 -12.47 -7.25 6.93
CA GLY A 54 -11.49 -8.19 7.48
C GLY A 54 -11.27 -9.47 6.65
N ARG A 55 -11.93 -9.65 5.49
CA ARG A 55 -11.47 -10.64 4.52
C ARG A 55 -10.17 -10.15 3.89
N SER A 56 -9.24 -11.08 3.72
CA SER A 56 -7.92 -10.78 3.17
C SER A 56 -8.04 -10.21 1.74
N VAL A 57 -7.39 -9.10 1.50
CA VAL A 57 -7.25 -8.46 0.18
C VAL A 57 -5.82 -8.67 -0.30
N THR A 58 -5.60 -9.68 -1.11
CA THR A 58 -4.27 -10.08 -1.62
C THR A 58 -4.05 -9.65 -3.07
N GLU A 59 -5.09 -9.18 -3.72
CA GLU A 59 -5.08 -8.63 -5.06
C GLU A 59 -5.34 -7.12 -5.01
N GLY A 60 -5.23 -6.42 -6.14
CA GLY A 60 -5.51 -4.99 -6.17
C GLY A 60 -4.53 -4.19 -7.02
N ARG A 61 -4.39 -2.91 -6.67
CA ARG A 61 -3.58 -1.96 -7.43
C ARG A 61 -2.82 -1.02 -6.49
N VAL A 62 -1.53 -0.86 -6.75
CA VAL A 62 -0.73 0.24 -6.22
C VAL A 62 -0.60 1.31 -7.30
N ILE A 63 -0.89 2.56 -6.96
CA ILE A 63 -0.77 3.72 -7.84
C ILE A 63 0.14 4.73 -7.17
N ALA A 64 1.09 5.29 -7.91
CA ALA A 64 1.94 6.37 -7.47
C ALA A 64 1.94 7.49 -8.51
N ARG A 65 1.87 8.73 -8.04
CA ARG A 65 1.94 9.95 -8.85
C ARG A 65 2.89 10.95 -8.23
N ILE A 66 3.56 11.70 -9.08
CA ILE A 66 4.38 12.83 -8.68
C ILE A 66 3.98 14.01 -9.55
N GLU A 67 3.59 15.09 -8.90
CA GLU A 67 3.27 16.35 -9.52
C GLU A 67 4.04 17.48 -8.85
N ASN A 68 4.95 18.12 -9.58
CA ASN A 68 5.84 19.17 -9.09
C ASN A 68 6.63 18.70 -7.84
N THR A 69 6.36 19.32 -6.68
CA THR A 69 7.00 19.00 -5.40
C THR A 69 6.23 18.00 -4.55
N HIS A 70 5.08 17.50 -5.02
CA HIS A 70 4.25 16.57 -4.28
C HIS A 70 4.26 15.19 -4.92
N GLY A 71 4.30 14.17 -4.10
CA GLY A 71 4.15 12.78 -4.54
C GLY A 71 3.16 12.05 -3.64
N ALA A 72 2.29 11.28 -4.25
CA ALA A 72 1.33 10.43 -3.54
C ALA A 72 1.46 8.98 -4.02
N ILE A 73 1.18 8.06 -3.11
CA ILE A 73 1.09 6.63 -3.38
C ILE A 73 -0.05 6.03 -2.58
N VAL A 74 -0.82 5.16 -3.21
CA VAL A 74 -1.91 4.42 -2.57
C VAL A 74 -1.87 2.95 -2.95
N ALA A 75 -2.35 2.10 -2.05
CA ALA A 75 -2.58 0.68 -2.29
C ALA A 75 -4.05 0.37 -2.04
N VAL A 76 -4.78 -0.03 -3.07
CA VAL A 76 -6.18 -0.44 -2.97
C VAL A 76 -6.26 -1.93 -3.25
N GLY A 77 -6.77 -2.68 -2.26
CA GLY A 77 -6.85 -4.14 -2.28
C GLY A 77 -8.24 -4.66 -2.66
N SER A 78 -8.28 -5.84 -3.25
CA SER A 78 -9.46 -6.67 -3.53
C SER A 78 -9.19 -8.13 -3.19
N GLU A 79 -10.24 -8.96 -3.12
CA GLU A 79 -10.08 -10.40 -2.81
C GLU A 79 -9.49 -11.16 -4.01
N THR A 80 -9.86 -10.79 -5.25
CA THR A 80 -9.49 -11.54 -6.47
C THR A 80 -8.90 -10.67 -7.57
N GLU A 81 -8.05 -11.30 -8.40
CA GLU A 81 -7.43 -10.66 -9.57
C GLU A 81 -8.45 -10.12 -10.60
N PRO A 82 -9.55 -10.79 -10.95
CA PRO A 82 -10.54 -10.23 -11.86
C PRO A 82 -11.11 -8.89 -11.38
N VAL A 83 -11.34 -8.73 -10.06
CA VAL A 83 -11.82 -7.47 -9.48
C VAL A 83 -10.75 -6.39 -9.56
N SER A 84 -9.48 -6.72 -9.33
CA SER A 84 -8.38 -5.75 -9.46
C SER A 84 -8.21 -5.16 -10.87
N LYS A 85 -8.85 -5.76 -11.87
CA LYS A 85 -8.86 -5.32 -13.28
C LYS A 85 -10.22 -4.74 -13.72
N ASN A 86 -11.22 -4.73 -12.83
CA ASN A 86 -12.54 -4.20 -13.11
C ASN A 86 -12.51 -2.67 -13.21
N ASP A 87 -13.22 -2.10 -14.18
CA ASP A 87 -13.22 -0.66 -14.43
C ASP A 87 -13.76 0.17 -13.25
N GLU A 88 -14.76 -0.34 -12.50
CA GLU A 88 -15.29 0.36 -11.32
C GLU A 88 -14.27 0.36 -10.18
N PHE A 89 -13.56 -0.75 -9.98
CA PHE A 89 -12.47 -0.83 -9.01
C PHE A 89 -11.33 0.11 -9.37
N LEU A 90 -10.89 0.11 -10.62
CA LEU A 90 -9.84 1.01 -11.11
C LEU A 90 -10.25 2.47 -10.98
N GLY A 91 -11.51 2.80 -11.33
CA GLY A 91 -12.07 4.14 -11.17
C GLY A 91 -12.08 4.60 -9.70
N PHE A 92 -12.37 3.70 -8.76
CA PHE A 92 -12.28 4.00 -7.34
C PHE A 92 -10.81 4.22 -6.89
N ALA A 93 -9.89 3.35 -7.31
CA ALA A 93 -8.47 3.50 -6.99
C ALA A 93 -7.89 4.83 -7.50
N GLU A 94 -8.32 5.29 -8.69
CA GLU A 94 -7.96 6.60 -9.24
C GLU A 94 -8.51 7.76 -8.39
N LYS A 95 -9.73 7.65 -7.86
CA LYS A 95 -10.29 8.66 -6.95
C LYS A 95 -9.55 8.71 -5.62
N VAL A 96 -9.11 7.54 -5.11
CA VAL A 96 -8.31 7.48 -3.89
C VAL A 96 -6.99 8.22 -4.07
N ILE A 97 -6.24 7.95 -5.16
CA ILE A 97 -4.97 8.66 -5.39
C ILE A 97 -5.20 10.16 -5.62
N ASP A 98 -6.26 10.56 -6.33
CA ASP A 98 -6.62 11.96 -6.54
C ASP A 98 -6.91 12.70 -5.22
N ALA A 99 -7.60 12.05 -4.29
CA ALA A 99 -7.91 12.61 -2.98
C ALA A 99 -6.64 12.77 -2.13
N VAL A 100 -5.81 11.72 -2.09
CA VAL A 100 -4.56 11.73 -1.32
C VAL A 100 -3.57 12.76 -1.87
N GLU A 101 -3.45 12.88 -3.18
CA GLU A 101 -2.59 13.87 -3.83
C GLU A 101 -2.98 15.30 -3.44
N LYS A 102 -4.28 15.61 -3.44
CA LYS A 102 -4.79 16.96 -3.17
C LYS A 102 -4.82 17.33 -1.70
N GLN A 103 -5.21 16.39 -0.83
CA GLN A 103 -5.57 16.68 0.56
C GLN A 103 -4.79 15.86 1.59
N GLY A 104 -3.97 14.89 1.16
CA GLY A 104 -3.23 13.98 2.05
C GLY A 104 -3.98 12.69 2.38
N PRO A 105 -3.33 11.77 3.15
CA PRO A 105 -3.86 10.43 3.41
C PRO A 105 -5.24 10.41 4.10
N ASP A 106 -5.52 11.36 4.97
CA ASP A 106 -6.79 11.43 5.72
C ASP A 106 -8.02 11.68 4.80
N ALA A 107 -7.78 12.11 3.56
CA ALA A 107 -8.85 12.32 2.58
C ALA A 107 -9.61 11.03 2.21
N ILE A 108 -9.03 9.87 2.50
CA ILE A 108 -9.63 8.54 2.27
C ILE A 108 -10.98 8.42 2.98
N ASP A 109 -11.12 8.99 4.17
CA ASP A 109 -12.35 8.93 4.96
C ASP A 109 -13.54 9.50 4.20
N SER A 110 -13.33 10.49 3.34
CA SER A 110 -14.38 11.08 2.50
C SER A 110 -14.91 10.15 1.40
N LEU A 111 -14.19 9.07 1.11
CA LEU A 111 -14.54 8.08 0.07
C LEU A 111 -15.18 6.80 0.66
N GLU A 112 -15.41 6.75 1.97
CA GLU A 112 -15.93 5.54 2.64
C GLU A 112 -17.31 5.13 2.11
N ASP A 113 -18.24 6.05 1.93
CA ASP A 113 -19.57 5.76 1.36
C ASP A 113 -19.42 5.15 -0.05
N GLU A 114 -18.53 5.68 -0.89
CA GLU A 114 -18.30 5.16 -2.24
C GLU A 114 -17.65 3.77 -2.22
N ARG A 115 -16.71 3.55 -1.30
CA ARG A 115 -16.10 2.22 -1.09
C ARG A 115 -17.14 1.18 -0.71
N VAL A 116 -18.03 1.51 0.22
CA VAL A 116 -19.11 0.63 0.68
C VAL A 116 -20.08 0.29 -0.46
N ASP A 117 -20.47 1.29 -1.25
CA ASP A 117 -21.30 1.08 -2.43
C ASP A 117 -20.62 0.18 -3.47
N LEU A 118 -19.32 0.35 -3.67
CA LEU A 118 -18.53 -0.48 -4.57
C LEU A 118 -18.47 -1.94 -4.08
N VAL A 119 -18.24 -2.16 -2.78
CA VAL A 119 -18.26 -3.50 -2.16
C VAL A 119 -19.64 -4.16 -2.34
N ALA A 120 -20.72 -3.40 -2.23
CA ALA A 120 -22.07 -3.92 -2.45
C ALA A 120 -22.31 -4.36 -3.90
N ARG A 121 -21.82 -3.58 -4.87
CA ARG A 121 -21.99 -3.90 -6.31
C ARG A 121 -21.11 -5.04 -6.78
N ILE A 122 -19.83 -5.02 -6.40
CA ILE A 122 -18.83 -6.02 -6.84
C ILE A 122 -18.99 -7.33 -6.07
N GLY A 123 -19.32 -7.26 -4.77
CA GLY A 123 -19.53 -8.45 -3.93
C GLY A 123 -18.26 -8.98 -3.29
N GLU A 124 -17.15 -8.25 -3.32
CA GLU A 124 -15.88 -8.55 -2.65
C GLU A 124 -15.50 -7.45 -1.66
N ASN A 125 -14.59 -7.79 -0.71
CA ASN A 125 -13.95 -6.77 0.12
C ASN A 125 -13.06 -5.89 -0.75
N ILE A 126 -13.15 -4.58 -0.54
CA ILE A 126 -12.28 -3.58 -1.14
C ILE A 126 -11.79 -2.69 -0.01
N GLU A 127 -10.48 -2.52 0.09
CA GLU A 127 -9.83 -1.83 1.19
C GLU A 127 -8.72 -0.91 0.67
N VAL A 128 -8.61 0.29 1.22
CA VAL A 128 -7.42 1.11 1.05
C VAL A 128 -6.40 0.66 2.09
N VAL A 129 -5.47 -0.21 1.66
CA VAL A 129 -4.46 -0.87 2.51
C VAL A 129 -3.43 0.13 2.99
N GLY A 130 -3.17 1.17 2.19
CA GLY A 130 -2.25 2.23 2.58
C GLY A 130 -2.32 3.42 1.65
N ALA A 131 -1.98 4.58 2.21
CA ALA A 131 -1.85 5.83 1.48
C ALA A 131 -0.78 6.70 2.13
N SER A 132 0.02 7.36 1.31
CA SER A 132 1.03 8.31 1.77
C SER A 132 1.21 9.44 0.77
N ARG A 133 1.64 10.58 1.29
CA ARG A 133 1.97 11.77 0.50
C ARG A 133 3.27 12.36 1.03
N PHE A 134 4.20 12.61 0.13
CA PHE A 134 5.44 13.32 0.41
C PHE A 134 5.45 14.67 -0.27
N GLU A 135 6.19 15.60 0.32
CA GLU A 135 6.52 16.89 -0.25
C GLU A 135 8.04 17.04 -0.29
N ALA A 136 8.57 17.34 -1.47
CA ALA A 136 9.99 17.63 -1.64
C ALA A 136 10.27 19.08 -1.26
N HIS A 137 11.31 19.28 -0.45
CA HIS A 137 11.83 20.60 -0.07
C HIS A 137 12.95 21.02 -1.03
N ASP A 138 13.51 22.24 -0.81
CA ASP A 138 14.59 22.75 -1.63
C ASP A 138 15.79 21.79 -1.71
N GLY A 139 16.17 21.42 -2.92
CA GLY A 139 17.26 20.47 -3.17
C GLY A 139 16.87 18.99 -3.08
N GLU A 140 15.62 18.69 -2.77
CA GLU A 140 15.10 17.33 -2.76
C GLU A 140 14.34 16.99 -4.05
N VAL A 141 14.27 15.70 -4.33
CA VAL A 141 13.52 15.12 -5.44
C VAL A 141 12.61 14.01 -4.93
N LEU A 142 11.51 13.80 -5.64
CA LEU A 142 10.65 12.65 -5.47
C LEU A 142 10.86 11.68 -6.63
N ALA A 143 10.85 10.38 -6.32
CA ALA A 143 10.83 9.34 -7.32
C ALA A 143 9.86 8.23 -6.89
N SER A 144 9.25 7.58 -7.87
CA SER A 144 8.38 6.45 -7.63
C SER A 144 8.69 5.28 -8.55
N TYR A 145 8.36 4.09 -8.09
CA TYR A 145 8.42 2.88 -8.88
C TYR A 145 7.22 1.99 -8.56
N VAL A 146 6.47 1.59 -9.57
CA VAL A 146 5.41 0.58 -9.45
C VAL A 146 5.81 -0.61 -10.30
N HIS A 147 5.91 -1.79 -9.68
CA HIS A 147 6.46 -2.99 -10.32
C HIS A 147 5.48 -3.59 -11.35
N PRO A 148 5.83 -3.62 -12.66
CA PRO A 148 4.99 -4.21 -13.68
C PRO A 148 5.11 -5.76 -13.69
N PRO A 149 4.17 -6.52 -14.31
CA PRO A 149 2.94 -6.00 -14.89
C PRO A 149 1.79 -5.89 -13.87
N ALA A 150 1.89 -6.57 -12.73
CA ALA A 150 0.78 -6.74 -11.79
C ALA A 150 0.44 -5.45 -11.03
N GLN A 151 1.42 -4.53 -10.87
CA GLN A 151 1.27 -3.27 -10.15
C GLN A 151 0.78 -3.47 -8.69
N LYS A 152 1.25 -4.54 -8.06
CA LYS A 152 0.93 -4.87 -6.67
C LYS A 152 1.97 -4.35 -5.67
N ILE A 153 3.14 -3.96 -6.17
CA ILE A 153 4.22 -3.38 -5.35
C ILE A 153 4.52 -2.00 -5.89
N GLY A 154 4.57 -1.03 -5.01
CA GLY A 154 4.94 0.33 -5.34
C GLY A 154 5.74 0.99 -4.23
N VAL A 155 6.59 1.93 -4.62
CA VAL A 155 7.47 2.69 -3.76
C VAL A 155 7.40 4.17 -4.14
N LEU A 156 7.37 5.02 -3.15
CA LEU A 156 7.61 6.46 -3.26
C LEU A 156 8.80 6.82 -2.38
N VAL A 157 9.76 7.54 -2.95
CA VAL A 157 11.01 7.96 -2.28
C VAL A 157 11.13 9.46 -2.32
N ARG A 158 11.56 10.05 -1.21
CA ARG A 158 12.06 11.42 -1.11
C ARG A 158 13.56 11.38 -0.85
N ALA A 159 14.34 12.05 -1.68
CA ALA A 159 15.79 11.99 -1.64
C ALA A 159 16.41 13.35 -2.01
N GLN A 160 17.64 13.58 -1.55
CA GLN A 160 18.54 14.60 -2.08
C GLN A 160 19.40 13.95 -3.18
N GLY A 161 19.55 14.63 -4.33
CA GLY A 161 20.35 14.12 -5.44
C GLY A 161 19.61 14.13 -6.77
N SER A 162 19.96 13.22 -7.68
CA SER A 162 19.34 13.18 -9.00
C SER A 162 18.05 12.34 -9.00
N PRO A 163 17.04 12.72 -9.82
CA PRO A 163 15.80 11.93 -9.98
C PRO A 163 16.07 10.51 -10.48
N ASP A 164 17.07 10.32 -11.35
CA ASP A 164 17.42 9.00 -11.91
C ASP A 164 17.94 8.08 -10.81
N LEU A 165 18.84 8.56 -9.94
CA LEU A 165 19.34 7.78 -8.82
C LEU A 165 18.22 7.45 -7.82
N ALA A 166 17.38 8.44 -7.49
CA ALA A 166 16.22 8.22 -6.61
C ALA A 166 15.27 7.15 -7.17
N ARG A 167 15.07 7.09 -8.49
CA ARG A 167 14.29 6.04 -9.15
C ARG A 167 14.95 4.66 -9.04
N LEU A 168 16.27 4.57 -9.22
CA LEU A 168 17.01 3.31 -9.02
C LEU A 168 16.88 2.82 -7.56
N VAL A 169 16.93 3.75 -6.60
CA VAL A 169 16.66 3.44 -5.18
C VAL A 169 15.23 2.92 -4.98
N ALA A 170 14.23 3.56 -5.59
CA ALA A 170 12.85 3.08 -5.50
C ALA A 170 12.69 1.66 -6.06
N MET A 171 13.39 1.31 -7.15
CA MET A 171 13.43 -0.05 -7.68
C MET A 171 14.10 -1.02 -6.71
N HIS A 172 15.21 -0.62 -6.09
CA HIS A 172 15.88 -1.40 -5.06
C HIS A 172 14.95 -1.69 -3.86
N ILE A 173 14.31 -0.66 -3.31
CA ILE A 173 13.38 -0.78 -2.19
C ILE A 173 12.20 -1.70 -2.52
N ALA A 174 11.67 -1.63 -3.74
CA ALA A 174 10.60 -2.52 -4.17
C ALA A 174 10.98 -4.00 -4.09
N PHE A 175 12.23 -4.33 -4.42
CA PHE A 175 12.79 -5.68 -4.41
C PHE A 175 13.29 -6.10 -3.01
N ALA A 176 14.14 -5.28 -2.38
CA ALA A 176 14.86 -5.64 -1.16
C ALA A 176 14.06 -5.42 0.14
N ASN A 177 12.93 -4.68 0.06
CA ASN A 177 12.01 -4.47 1.17
C ASN A 177 12.67 -4.02 2.49
N PRO A 178 13.52 -2.98 2.50
CA PRO A 178 14.07 -2.46 3.75
C PRO A 178 12.95 -1.90 4.63
N ARG A 179 13.21 -1.83 5.93
CA ARG A 179 12.29 -1.26 6.93
C ARG A 179 12.68 0.15 7.34
N PHE A 180 13.98 0.46 7.28
CA PHE A 180 14.58 1.71 7.75
C PHE A 180 15.49 2.28 6.66
N VAL A 181 15.69 3.59 6.65
CA VAL A 181 16.67 4.21 5.75
C VAL A 181 18.08 3.99 6.27
N THR A 182 18.31 4.30 7.56
CA THR A 182 19.62 4.20 8.22
C THR A 182 19.54 3.40 9.52
N ARG A 183 20.71 3.02 10.09
CA ARG A 183 20.77 2.26 11.34
C ARG A 183 20.23 3.05 12.54
N GLU A 184 20.34 4.37 12.50
CA GLU A 184 19.89 5.27 13.56
C GLU A 184 18.36 5.27 13.72
N GLU A 185 17.63 4.85 12.68
CA GLU A 185 16.17 4.70 12.71
C GLU A 185 15.70 3.38 13.33
N VAL A 186 16.61 2.42 13.49
CA VAL A 186 16.28 1.11 14.07
C VAL A 186 16.06 1.26 15.57
N PRO A 187 14.91 0.83 16.13
CA PRO A 187 14.67 0.86 17.57
C PRO A 187 15.71 0.07 18.34
N GLU A 188 16.23 0.66 19.43
CA GLU A 188 17.28 0.03 20.25
C GLU A 188 16.84 -1.32 20.83
N ASP A 189 15.56 -1.48 21.14
CA ASP A 189 14.99 -2.72 21.65
C ASP A 189 15.00 -3.84 20.59
N GLU A 190 14.79 -3.54 19.31
CA GLU A 190 14.94 -4.52 18.23
C GLU A 190 16.39 -4.98 18.10
N ILE A 191 17.34 -4.04 18.16
CA ILE A 191 18.79 -4.37 18.13
C ILE A 191 19.17 -5.22 19.35
N ALA A 192 18.64 -4.89 20.53
CA ALA A 192 18.91 -5.64 21.76
C ALA A 192 18.36 -7.07 21.70
N VAL A 193 17.15 -7.26 21.17
CA VAL A 193 16.54 -8.58 20.97
C VAL A 193 17.39 -9.42 20.02
N GLU A 194 17.80 -8.86 18.87
CA GLU A 194 18.63 -9.59 17.91
C GLU A 194 20.00 -9.93 18.49
N ARG A 195 20.61 -9.02 19.25
CA ARG A 195 21.88 -9.26 19.97
C ARG A 195 21.74 -10.42 20.96
N ASP A 196 20.68 -10.46 21.77
CA ASP A 196 20.40 -11.54 22.72
C ASP A 196 20.22 -12.91 22.02
N ILE A 197 19.60 -12.92 20.85
CA ILE A 197 19.49 -14.12 20.01
C ILE A 197 20.88 -14.59 19.54
N LEU A 198 21.69 -13.67 19.03
CA LEU A 198 23.03 -13.97 18.54
C LEU A 198 23.96 -14.45 19.64
N GLU A 199 23.89 -13.89 20.86
CA GLU A 199 24.69 -14.29 22.03
C GLU A 199 24.48 -15.76 22.44
N LYS A 200 23.30 -16.30 22.22
CA LYS A 200 22.92 -17.68 22.56
C LYS A 200 23.33 -18.72 21.52
N LEU A 201 23.98 -18.32 20.44
CA LEU A 201 24.38 -19.24 19.38
C LEU A 201 25.51 -20.16 19.87
N PRO A 202 25.41 -21.51 19.63
CA PRO A 202 26.35 -22.50 20.19
C PRO A 202 27.80 -22.28 19.76
N ASP A 203 28.06 -21.70 18.61
CA ASP A 203 29.40 -21.46 18.07
C ASP A 203 30.14 -20.29 18.76
N LEU A 204 29.46 -19.57 19.65
CA LEU A 204 30.05 -18.56 20.50
C LEU A 204 30.51 -19.15 21.89
N GLU A 205 30.07 -20.36 22.25
CA GLU A 205 30.47 -20.97 23.50
C GLU A 205 31.99 -21.11 23.60
N GLY A 206 32.56 -20.82 24.79
CA GLY A 206 33.98 -20.94 25.06
C GLY A 206 34.89 -19.92 24.39
N LYS A 207 34.35 -18.98 23.60
CA LYS A 207 35.16 -17.90 23.02
C LYS A 207 35.41 -16.77 24.02
N PRO A 208 36.55 -16.06 23.91
CA PRO A 208 36.81 -14.85 24.70
C PRO A 208 35.74 -13.76 24.40
N ASP A 209 35.45 -12.91 25.41
CA ASP A 209 34.35 -11.92 25.31
C ASP A 209 34.57 -10.89 24.18
N ASP A 210 35.81 -10.48 23.93
CA ASP A 210 36.15 -9.57 22.84
C ASP A 210 35.95 -10.20 21.46
N VAL A 211 36.16 -11.51 21.33
CA VAL A 211 35.89 -12.26 20.10
C VAL A 211 34.39 -12.42 19.88
N LYS A 212 33.66 -12.77 20.99
CA LYS A 212 32.17 -12.84 20.93
C LYS A 212 31.58 -11.52 20.47
N ALA A 213 31.97 -10.42 21.11
CA ALA A 213 31.48 -9.10 20.76
C ALA A 213 31.70 -8.76 19.27
N LYS A 214 32.90 -9.00 18.74
CA LYS A 214 33.19 -8.78 17.31
C LYS A 214 32.38 -9.67 16.38
N MET A 215 32.15 -10.93 16.76
CA MET A 215 31.33 -11.85 15.97
C MET A 215 29.87 -11.43 15.96
N ILE A 216 29.34 -10.98 17.09
CA ILE A 216 27.95 -10.49 17.20
C ILE A 216 27.77 -9.23 16.35
N GLU A 217 28.66 -8.23 16.49
CA GLU A 217 28.60 -7.02 15.66
C GLU A 217 28.71 -7.35 14.16
N GLY A 218 29.61 -8.27 13.79
CA GLY A 218 29.73 -8.71 12.40
C GLY A 218 28.46 -9.40 11.86
N ARG A 219 27.74 -10.13 12.71
CA ARG A 219 26.47 -10.79 12.35
C ARG A 219 25.31 -9.82 12.30
N LEU A 220 25.24 -8.88 13.24
CA LEU A 220 24.27 -7.78 13.18
C LEU A 220 24.43 -7.00 11.89
N ALA A 221 25.68 -6.67 11.52
CA ALA A 221 25.95 -5.92 10.29
C ALA A 221 25.56 -6.69 9.02
N LYS A 222 25.93 -7.98 8.93
CA LYS A 222 25.75 -8.79 7.71
C LYS A 222 24.40 -9.49 7.59
N GLY A 223 23.68 -9.63 8.71
CA GLY A 223 22.33 -10.17 8.75
C GLY A 223 21.32 -9.05 8.99
N PHE A 224 21.04 -8.75 10.24
CA PHE A 224 19.95 -7.87 10.63
C PHE A 224 19.94 -6.50 9.94
N PHE A 225 21.09 -5.78 9.91
CA PHE A 225 21.16 -4.49 9.22
C PHE A 225 21.15 -4.63 7.72
N ALA A 226 21.87 -5.61 7.14
CA ALA A 226 21.86 -5.85 5.70
C ALA A 226 20.49 -6.29 5.17
N ASP A 227 19.62 -6.86 6.01
CA ASP A 227 18.26 -7.24 5.63
C ASP A 227 17.25 -6.08 5.82
N SER A 228 17.42 -5.27 6.89
CA SER A 228 16.40 -4.31 7.32
C SER A 228 16.70 -2.85 7.00
N VAL A 229 17.97 -2.47 6.80
CA VAL A 229 18.42 -1.08 6.65
C VAL A 229 18.85 -0.80 5.21
N LEU A 230 18.18 0.12 4.54
CA LEU A 230 18.40 0.46 3.14
C LEU A 230 19.87 0.73 2.81
N THR A 231 20.55 1.57 3.60
CA THR A 231 21.95 1.97 3.34
C THR A 231 22.95 0.82 3.53
N ASP A 232 22.58 -0.22 4.28
CA ASP A 232 23.42 -1.41 4.51
C ASP A 232 23.18 -2.53 3.51
N GLN A 233 22.06 -2.50 2.79
CA GLN A 233 21.71 -3.52 1.80
C GLN A 233 22.70 -3.53 0.64
N PRO A 234 23.09 -4.73 0.13
CA PRO A 234 23.80 -4.84 -1.13
C PRO A 234 22.99 -4.21 -2.27
N TRP A 235 23.61 -3.31 -3.05
CA TRP A 235 22.94 -2.57 -4.10
C TRP A 235 22.55 -3.49 -5.26
N ILE A 236 21.26 -3.60 -5.60
CA ILE A 236 20.80 -4.54 -6.66
C ILE A 236 21.39 -4.26 -8.04
N HIS A 237 21.81 -3.02 -8.29
CA HIS A 237 22.42 -2.64 -9.58
C HIS A 237 23.94 -2.84 -9.61
N ASN A 238 24.58 -2.99 -8.44
CA ASN A 238 25.99 -3.33 -8.28
C ASN A 238 26.22 -4.00 -6.91
N PRO A 239 26.15 -5.34 -6.80
CA PRO A 239 26.26 -6.07 -5.53
C PRO A 239 27.60 -5.95 -4.80
N ASP A 240 28.63 -5.39 -5.45
CA ASP A 240 29.95 -5.19 -4.85
C ASP A 240 29.99 -3.98 -3.88
N GLN A 241 28.92 -3.21 -3.85
CA GLN A 241 28.76 -2.06 -2.95
C GLN A 241 27.40 -2.05 -2.25
N THR A 242 27.29 -1.32 -1.14
CA THR A 242 26.00 -1.09 -0.49
C THR A 242 25.26 0.09 -1.12
N VAL A 243 23.95 0.19 -0.84
CA VAL A 243 23.15 1.36 -1.25
C VAL A 243 23.76 2.65 -0.70
N GLY A 244 24.21 2.65 0.57
CA GLY A 244 24.85 3.82 1.20
C GLY A 244 26.13 4.26 0.47
N GLN A 245 26.94 3.31 0.02
CA GLN A 245 28.14 3.61 -0.78
C GLN A 245 27.77 4.21 -2.14
N ALA A 246 26.79 3.61 -2.83
CA ALA A 246 26.29 4.14 -4.10
C ALA A 246 25.72 5.55 -3.99
N LEU A 247 24.99 5.84 -2.91
CA LEU A 247 24.48 7.18 -2.63
C LEU A 247 25.61 8.18 -2.37
N ALA A 248 26.59 7.80 -1.53
CA ALA A 248 27.71 8.66 -1.17
C ALA A 248 28.59 9.04 -2.38
N GLU A 249 28.82 8.12 -3.33
CA GLU A 249 29.55 8.39 -4.57
C GLU A 249 28.90 9.50 -5.42
N HIS A 250 27.60 9.70 -5.29
CA HIS A 250 26.83 10.70 -6.03
C HIS A 250 26.44 11.92 -5.18
N GLY A 251 26.92 12.00 -3.92
CA GLY A 251 26.51 13.06 -2.98
C GLY A 251 24.99 13.08 -2.71
N ALA A 252 24.37 11.91 -2.77
CA ALA A 252 22.93 11.74 -2.62
C ALA A 252 22.58 11.15 -1.26
N GLU A 253 21.35 11.38 -0.80
CA GLU A 253 20.84 10.89 0.47
C GLU A 253 19.34 10.60 0.36
N VAL A 254 18.89 9.45 0.85
CA VAL A 254 17.45 9.15 0.99
C VAL A 254 16.96 9.79 2.29
N ARG A 255 15.90 10.58 2.20
CA ARG A 255 15.27 11.24 3.35
C ARG A 255 14.17 10.37 3.95
N ASP A 256 13.40 9.74 3.07
CA ASP A 256 12.24 8.95 3.45
C ASP A 256 11.78 8.08 2.29
N PHE A 257 11.10 7.00 2.60
CA PHE A 257 10.42 6.18 1.62
C PHE A 257 9.17 5.52 2.20
N VAL A 258 8.27 5.16 1.33
CA VAL A 258 7.15 4.26 1.65
C VAL A 258 7.06 3.18 0.59
N ARG A 259 6.82 1.95 1.04
CA ARG A 259 6.59 0.79 0.19
C ARG A 259 5.26 0.14 0.53
N TYR A 260 4.41 0.00 -0.46
CA TYR A 260 3.21 -0.81 -0.36
C TYR A 260 3.32 -2.06 -1.20
N ALA A 261 2.84 -3.19 -0.67
CA ALA A 261 2.75 -4.46 -1.37
C ALA A 261 1.42 -5.12 -1.06
N LEU A 262 0.67 -5.44 -2.09
CA LEU A 262 -0.54 -6.25 -2.05
C LEU A 262 -0.14 -7.69 -2.38
N ALA A 263 -0.47 -8.61 -1.52
CA ALA A 263 -0.03 -9.99 -1.44
C ALA A 263 1.35 -10.20 -0.81
N GLY A 264 1.37 -11.10 0.12
CA GLY A 264 2.56 -11.59 0.74
C GLY A 264 3.39 -12.52 -0.13
#